data_7fae3919633cff178e6884b3817a9826
#
_entry.id   7fae3919633cff178e6884b3817a9826
#
_cell.length_a   1.000
_cell.length_b   1.000
_cell.length_c   1.000
_cell.angle_alpha   90.00
_cell.angle_beta   90.00
_cell.angle_gamma   90.00
#
_symmetry.space_group_name_H-M   'P 1'
#
loop_
_entity.id
_entity.type
_entity.pdbx_description
1 polymer ?
#
loop_
_entity_poly.entity_id
_entity_poly.type
_entity_poly.pdbx_seq_one_letter_code
_entity_poly.pdbx_strand_id
1 'polypeptide(L)'
;MNIDIGLKLKELRILKGLTQEELADRAELSKGFISQLERNLTSPSIATLTDILQCLGSTLSEFFYEPPEEQIVFGKSDYFEKYDPE
;
A
#
# COMPACT_ATOMS: atom_id res chain seq x y z
N MET A 1 4.72 8.39 -10.15
CA MET A 1 4.20 7.18 -9.49
C MET A 1 2.77 7.41 -9.08
N ASN A 2 1.91 6.49 -9.47
CA ASN A 2 0.49 6.56 -9.13
C ASN A 2 0.12 5.38 -8.27
N ILE A 3 -0.22 5.65 -7.03
CA ILE A 3 -0.62 4.59 -6.13
C ILE A 3 -2.08 4.81 -5.75
N ASP A 4 -2.89 3.80 -6.04
CA ASP A 4 -4.28 3.81 -5.61
C ASP A 4 -4.31 3.18 -4.23
N ILE A 5 -4.27 4.03 -3.21
CA ILE A 5 -4.19 3.57 -1.83
C ILE A 5 -5.41 2.73 -1.47
N GLY A 6 -6.59 3.16 -1.89
CA GLY A 6 -7.81 2.41 -1.57
C GLY A 6 -7.81 1.03 -2.17
N LEU A 7 -7.42 0.92 -3.44
CA LEU A 7 -7.36 -0.39 -4.09
C LEU A 7 -6.32 -1.28 -3.45
N LYS A 8 -5.16 -0.75 -3.12
CA LYS A 8 -4.10 -1.54 -2.48
C LYS A 8 -4.54 -2.03 -1.11
N LEU A 9 -5.22 -1.20 -0.35
CA LEU A 9 -5.74 -1.63 0.96
C LEU A 9 -6.75 -2.75 0.78
N LYS A 10 -7.65 -2.61 -0.19
CA LYS A 10 -8.66 -3.64 -0.44
C LYS A 10 -8.00 -4.95 -0.84
N GLU A 11 -7.04 -4.89 -1.76
CA GLU A 11 -6.35 -6.09 -2.22
C GLU A 11 -5.62 -6.77 -1.07
N LEU A 12 -4.94 -6.00 -0.25
CA LEU A 12 -4.21 -6.56 0.89
C LEU A 12 -5.17 -7.17 1.90
N ARG A 13 -6.30 -6.51 2.16
CA ARG A 13 -7.31 -7.04 3.08
C ARG A 13 -7.82 -8.39 2.58
N ILE A 14 -8.15 -8.45 1.29
CA ILE A 14 -8.67 -9.69 0.70
C ILE A 14 -7.61 -10.77 0.75
N LEU A 15 -6.36 -10.42 0.45
CA LEU A 15 -5.26 -11.37 0.52
C LEU A 15 -5.12 -11.96 1.92
N LYS A 16 -5.39 -11.17 2.94
CA LYS A 16 -5.31 -11.65 4.33
C LYS A 16 -6.58 -12.36 4.79
N GLY A 17 -7.58 -12.47 3.92
CA GLY A 17 -8.80 -13.19 4.23
C GLY A 17 -9.75 -12.47 5.17
N LEU A 18 -9.71 -11.14 5.20
CA LEU A 18 -10.51 -10.36 6.12
C LEU A 18 -11.64 -9.65 5.40
N THR A 19 -12.80 -9.57 6.07
CA THR A 19 -13.88 -8.69 5.60
C THR A 19 -13.58 -7.27 6.05
N GLN A 20 -14.31 -6.31 5.45
CA GLN A 20 -14.20 -4.92 5.89
C GLN A 20 -14.52 -4.77 7.37
N GLU A 21 -15.52 -5.49 7.83
CA GLU A 21 -15.91 -5.41 9.23
C GLU A 21 -14.83 -5.96 10.15
N GLU A 22 -14.23 -7.08 9.75
CA GLU A 22 -13.17 -7.67 10.56
C GLU A 22 -11.97 -6.74 10.65
N LEU A 23 -11.58 -6.13 9.54
CA LEU A 23 -10.47 -5.18 9.56
C LEU A 23 -10.82 -3.97 10.43
N ALA A 24 -12.04 -3.45 10.28
CA ALA A 24 -12.47 -2.29 11.06
C ALA A 24 -12.40 -2.60 12.56
N ASP A 25 -12.87 -3.78 12.96
CA ASP A 25 -12.82 -4.17 14.38
C ASP A 25 -11.38 -4.21 14.87
N ARG A 26 -10.48 -4.79 14.10
CA ARG A 26 -9.08 -4.90 14.52
C ARG A 26 -8.39 -3.54 14.61
N ALA A 27 -8.75 -2.63 13.73
CA ALA A 27 -8.15 -1.31 13.69
C ALA A 27 -8.90 -0.31 14.55
N GLU A 28 -9.99 -0.75 15.21
CA GLU A 28 -10.83 0.12 16.04
C GLU A 28 -11.42 1.27 15.24
N LEU A 29 -11.86 0.94 14.02
CA LEU A 29 -12.48 1.88 13.12
C LEU A 29 -13.86 1.36 12.72
N SER A 30 -14.65 2.19 12.04
CA SER A 30 -15.94 1.75 11.57
C SER A 30 -15.80 1.07 10.22
N LYS A 31 -16.72 0.14 9.93
CA LYS A 31 -16.78 -0.50 8.63
C LYS A 31 -16.99 0.55 7.52
N GLY A 32 -17.83 1.55 7.80
CA GLY A 32 -18.07 2.60 6.82
C GLY A 32 -16.82 3.37 6.47
N PHE A 33 -15.96 3.62 7.45
CA PHE A 33 -14.71 4.30 7.19
C PHE A 33 -13.80 3.46 6.31
N ILE A 34 -13.67 2.15 6.61
CA ILE A 34 -12.88 1.24 5.78
C ILE A 34 -13.44 1.22 4.35
N SER A 35 -14.75 1.14 4.21
CA SER A 35 -15.37 1.14 2.88
C SER A 35 -15.03 2.41 2.12
N GLN A 36 -15.09 3.57 2.79
CA GLN A 36 -14.76 4.84 2.14
C GLN A 36 -13.31 4.92 1.74
N LEU A 37 -12.40 4.41 2.59
CA LEU A 37 -10.98 4.38 2.26
C LEU A 37 -10.73 3.54 1.01
N GLU A 38 -11.35 2.37 0.94
CA GLU A 38 -11.11 1.45 -0.18
C GLU A 38 -11.65 2.00 -1.48
N ARG A 39 -12.65 2.88 -1.41
CA ARG A 39 -13.21 3.52 -2.60
C ARG A 39 -12.60 4.88 -2.89
N ASN A 40 -11.57 5.26 -2.13
CA ASN A 40 -10.90 6.55 -2.28
C ASN A 40 -11.82 7.74 -2.09
N LEU A 41 -12.85 7.57 -1.26
CA LEU A 41 -13.75 8.66 -0.91
C LEU A 41 -13.21 9.48 0.24
N THR A 42 -12.22 8.96 0.94
CA THR A 42 -11.52 9.69 1.99
C THR A 42 -10.08 9.20 2.01
N SER A 43 -9.20 9.98 2.63
CA SER A 43 -7.78 9.62 2.74
C SER A 43 -7.45 9.40 4.21
N PRO A 44 -6.66 8.37 4.54
CA PRO A 44 -6.23 8.16 5.90
C PRO A 44 -5.08 9.09 6.26
N SER A 45 -4.97 9.42 7.53
CA SER A 45 -3.73 10.03 8.02
C SER A 45 -2.64 8.96 8.02
N ILE A 46 -1.38 9.40 8.12
CA ILE A 46 -0.26 8.45 8.19
C ILE A 46 -0.43 7.55 9.41
N ALA A 47 -0.85 8.11 10.54
CA ALA A 47 -1.03 7.30 11.74
C ALA A 47 -2.11 6.24 11.55
N THR A 48 -3.25 6.64 10.96
CA THR A 48 -4.33 5.70 10.71
C THR A 48 -3.90 4.62 9.71
N LEU A 49 -3.21 5.02 8.65
CA LEU A 49 -2.74 4.06 7.66
C LEU A 49 -1.78 3.07 8.29
N THR A 50 -0.87 3.55 9.15
CA THR A 50 0.07 2.67 9.84
C THR A 50 -0.67 1.65 10.70
N ASP A 51 -1.69 2.10 11.44
CA ASP A 51 -2.46 1.19 12.28
C ASP A 51 -3.18 0.13 11.45
N ILE A 52 -3.79 0.53 10.34
CA ILE A 52 -4.47 -0.41 9.46
C ILE A 52 -3.47 -1.44 8.91
N LEU A 53 -2.30 -0.97 8.47
CA LEU A 53 -1.30 -1.87 7.91
C LEU A 53 -0.78 -2.84 8.96
N GLN A 54 -0.61 -2.40 10.20
CA GLN A 54 -0.21 -3.31 11.27
C GLN A 54 -1.24 -4.42 11.45
N CYS A 55 -2.52 -4.07 11.37
CA CYS A 55 -3.58 -5.08 11.47
C CYS A 55 -3.52 -6.07 10.31
N LEU A 56 -2.97 -5.65 9.18
CA LEU A 56 -2.83 -6.50 8.00
C LEU A 56 -1.46 -7.17 7.94
N GLY A 57 -0.63 -6.98 8.95
CA GLY A 57 0.70 -7.59 8.98
C GLY A 57 1.66 -6.98 8.00
N SER A 58 1.53 -5.69 7.72
CA SER A 58 2.36 -5.00 6.74
C SER A 58 2.93 -3.73 7.34
N THR A 59 3.76 -3.04 6.56
CA THR A 59 4.36 -1.77 6.96
C THR A 59 4.16 -0.75 5.85
N LEU A 60 4.39 0.52 6.17
CA LEU A 60 4.34 1.56 5.14
C LEU A 60 5.35 1.29 4.04
N SER A 61 6.53 0.83 4.42
CA SER A 61 7.58 0.54 3.46
C SER A 61 7.15 -0.52 2.47
N GLU A 62 6.56 -1.61 2.97
CA GLU A 62 6.09 -2.68 2.10
C GLU A 62 4.92 -2.22 1.25
N PHE A 63 4.02 -1.44 1.85
CA PHE A 63 2.81 -1.01 1.17
C PHE A 63 3.12 -0.11 -0.03
N PHE A 64 4.12 0.76 0.12
CA PHE A 64 4.48 1.68 -0.94
C PHE A 64 5.65 1.20 -1.79
N TYR A 65 6.13 -0.03 -1.56
CA TYR A 65 7.23 -0.56 -2.34
C TYR A 65 6.78 -0.76 -3.78
N GLU A 66 7.61 -0.31 -4.69
CA GLU A 66 7.42 -0.58 -6.12
C GLU A 66 8.68 -1.24 -6.64
N PRO A 67 8.59 -2.46 -7.17
CA PRO A 67 9.78 -3.09 -7.73
C PRO A 67 10.26 -2.28 -8.92
N PRO A 68 11.57 -2.26 -9.15
CA PRO A 68 12.10 -1.56 -10.31
C PRO A 68 11.60 -2.22 -11.58
N GLU A 69 11.44 -1.39 -12.61
CA GLU A 69 11.01 -1.92 -13.88
C GLU A 69 12.15 -2.69 -14.52
N GLU A 70 11.80 -3.77 -15.19
CA GLU A 70 12.81 -4.59 -15.77
C GLU A 70 13.44 -3.99 -16.96
N GLN A 71 12.73 -3.21 -17.62
CA GLN A 71 13.26 -2.63 -18.80
C GLN A 71 14.50 -1.94 -18.57
N ILE A 72 14.64 -1.82 -17.77
CA ILE A 72 15.74 -1.13 -17.67
C ILE A 72 16.87 -1.79 -18.02
N VAL A 73 16.44 -2.03 -18.37
CA VAL A 73 17.03 -2.33 -18.71
C VAL A 73 17.77 -2.20 -19.09
N PHE A 74 18.07 -1.92 -18.93
CA PHE A 74 18.45 -1.77 -19.24
C PHE A 74 19.26 -1.76 -19.20
N GLY A 75 19.61 -1.47 -19.27
CA GLY A 75 20.13 -1.32 -19.28
C GLY A 75 20.75 -1.15 -18.53
N LYS A 76 21.15 -0.90 -18.36
CA LYS A 76 21.42 -0.48 -18.07
C LYS A 76 21.81 -0.11 -17.50
N SER A 77 22.47 -0.02 -17.41
CA SER A 77 22.50 0.66 -17.29
C SER A 77 22.45 1.38 -16.71
N ASP A 78 22.90 1.59 -16.81
CA ASP A 78 22.49 2.51 -16.76
C ASP A 78 22.47 2.98 -15.76
N TYR A 79 23.23 3.25 -15.61
CA TYR A 79 22.91 4.01 -15.23
C TYR A 79 23.15 4.13 -14.24
N PHE A 80 23.81 4.30 -13.89
CA PHE A 80 23.78 4.85 -13.56
C PHE A 80 24.10 4.91 -12.90
N GLU A 81 24.40 4.34 -13.00
CA GLU A 81 24.35 4.80 -13.13
C GLU A 81 24.50 5.10 -12.53
N LYS A 82 25.05 4.98 -12.46
CA LYS A 82 24.93 5.58 -12.51
C LYS A 82 25.03 5.68 -11.76
N TYR A 83 25.89 5.73 -11.66
CA TYR A 83 25.76 6.14 -11.66
C TYR A 83 26.06 5.92 -11.17
N ASP A 84 26.73 5.64 -11.11
CA ASP A 84 26.76 5.74 -11.44
C ASP A 84 27.20 5.56 -11.16
N PRO A 85 27.49 4.75 -11.31
CA PRO A 85 27.65 4.87 -11.75
C PRO A 85 27.91 4.92 -11.60
N GLU A 86 28.65 4.70 -11.71
CA GLU A 86 28.58 4.96 -12.33
C GLU A 86 28.47 5.10 -12.31
#